data_511f8f6b4c2a81f4bf381825db29e258
#
_entry.id   511f8f6b4c2a81f4bf381825db29e258
#
_cell.length_a   1.000
_cell.length_b   1.000
_cell.length_c   1.000
_cell.angle_alpha   90.00
_cell.angle_beta   90.00
_cell.angle_gamma   90.00
#
_symmetry.space_group_name_H-M   'P 1'
#
loop_
_entity.id
_entity.type
_entity.pdbx_description
1 polymer ?
#
loop_
_entity_poly.entity_id
_entity_poly.type
_entity_poly.pdbx_seq_one_letter_code
_entity_poly.pdbx_strand_id
1 'polypeptide(L)'
;MVKPVVPKRIVKKRTKKFTRHQCELFKQIGTSWRKPRGIDSPVRRRYKGQKAMPNKGYGSDRTTKFINPSGFKHFPVNNVQDLYMLLMQNRKYAGVISHTVGAKSRKAIVRKAQELDVRLVNGNAKLRKLE
;
A
#
# COMPACT_ATOMS: atom_id res chain seq x y z
N MET A 1 14.70 10.74 14.45
CA MET A 1 13.80 10.02 13.50
C MET A 1 13.34 10.95 12.39
N VAL A 2 13.54 10.58 11.14
CA VAL A 2 13.25 11.42 9.97
C VAL A 2 11.75 11.68 9.84
N LYS A 3 11.38 12.93 9.57
CA LYS A 3 9.99 13.32 9.27
C LYS A 3 9.73 13.25 7.77
N PRO A 4 8.56 12.75 7.33
CA PRO A 4 8.24 12.66 5.91
C PRO A 4 8.00 14.03 5.29
N VAL A 5 8.29 14.15 3.99
CA VAL A 5 7.84 15.28 3.18
C VAL A 5 6.56 14.88 2.45
N VAL A 6 5.43 15.37 2.92
CA VAL A 6 4.13 15.14 2.27
C VAL A 6 3.82 16.36 1.40
N PRO A 7 3.83 16.23 0.07
CA PRO A 7 3.70 17.39 -0.84
C PRO A 7 2.29 17.99 -0.84
N LYS A 8 1.26 17.20 -0.58
CA LYS A 8 -0.16 17.59 -0.61
C LYS A 8 -0.98 16.77 0.36
N ARG A 9 -2.18 17.28 0.69
CA ARG A 9 -3.21 16.49 1.38
C ARG A 9 -3.63 15.30 0.51
N ILE A 10 -3.70 14.12 1.13
CA ILE A 10 -4.17 12.89 0.47
C ILE A 10 -5.70 12.97 0.36
N VAL A 11 -6.21 12.98 -0.88
CA VAL A 11 -7.65 12.97 -1.15
C VAL A 11 -8.06 11.58 -1.63
N LYS A 12 -9.01 10.98 -0.93
CA LYS A 12 -9.66 9.73 -1.33
C LYS A 12 -10.88 10.06 -2.17
N LYS A 13 -10.81 9.88 -3.48
CA LYS A 13 -11.92 10.15 -4.41
C LYS A 13 -13.13 9.25 -4.17
N ARG A 14 -12.89 8.02 -3.71
CA ARG A 14 -13.92 7.07 -3.35
C ARG A 14 -13.46 6.21 -2.17
N THR A 15 -14.29 6.11 -1.15
CA THR A 15 -14.03 5.30 0.06
C THR A 15 -14.76 3.95 0.02
N LYS A 16 -15.92 3.87 -0.66
CA LYS A 16 -16.67 2.62 -0.83
C LYS A 16 -15.95 1.67 -1.78
N LYS A 17 -15.88 0.40 -1.41
CA LYS A 17 -15.37 -0.66 -2.29
C LYS A 17 -16.30 -0.87 -3.49
N PHE A 18 -15.74 -1.28 -4.61
CA PHE A 18 -16.51 -1.77 -5.73
C PHE A 18 -16.89 -3.23 -5.46
N THR A 19 -18.18 -3.50 -5.35
CA THR A 19 -18.71 -4.85 -5.11
C THR A 19 -19.23 -5.45 -6.39
N ARG A 20 -19.08 -6.77 -6.54
CA ARG A 20 -19.62 -7.51 -7.68
C ARG A 20 -21.13 -7.29 -7.80
N HIS A 21 -21.63 -7.11 -9.02
CA HIS A 21 -23.06 -7.01 -9.28
C HIS A 21 -23.79 -8.27 -8.78
N GLN A 22 -24.94 -8.10 -8.14
CA GLN A 22 -25.81 -9.15 -7.57
C GLN A 22 -25.20 -9.97 -6.41
N CYS A 23 -24.04 -9.57 -5.85
CA CYS A 23 -23.46 -10.29 -4.72
C CYS A 23 -24.33 -10.24 -3.44
N GLU A 24 -25.21 -9.28 -3.32
CA GLU A 24 -26.20 -9.18 -2.22
C GLU A 24 -27.41 -10.09 -2.42
N LEU A 25 -27.71 -10.50 -3.64
CA LEU A 25 -28.87 -11.33 -3.96
C LEU A 25 -28.55 -12.84 -3.89
N PHE A 26 -27.34 -13.22 -4.26
CA PHE A 26 -26.94 -14.61 -4.37
C PHE A 26 -25.80 -14.95 -3.41
N LYS A 27 -26.04 -15.85 -2.44
CA LYS A 27 -25.04 -16.27 -1.44
C LYS A 27 -23.76 -16.88 -2.05
N GLN A 28 -23.86 -17.54 -3.18
CA GLN A 28 -22.75 -18.17 -3.89
C GLN A 28 -21.83 -17.16 -4.61
N ILE A 29 -22.26 -15.89 -4.72
CA ILE A 29 -21.47 -14.85 -5.39
C ILE A 29 -20.72 -14.05 -4.35
N GLY A 30 -19.39 -14.13 -4.36
CA GLY A 30 -18.54 -13.32 -3.48
C GLY A 30 -18.54 -11.82 -3.84
N THR A 31 -18.15 -10.99 -2.89
CA THR A 31 -18.16 -9.52 -3.02
C THR A 31 -17.04 -8.95 -3.90
N SER A 32 -16.01 -9.76 -4.22
CA SER A 32 -14.87 -9.32 -5.03
C SER A 32 -15.32 -8.86 -6.41
N TRP A 33 -14.81 -7.70 -6.84
CA TRP A 33 -15.20 -7.11 -8.11
C TRP A 33 -14.97 -8.05 -9.30
N ARG A 34 -15.99 -8.20 -10.12
CA ARG A 34 -15.92 -8.82 -11.45
C ARG A 34 -16.62 -7.90 -12.44
N LYS A 35 -15.96 -7.59 -13.56
CA LYS A 35 -16.54 -6.75 -14.61
C LYS A 35 -17.69 -7.50 -15.29
N PRO A 36 -18.91 -6.94 -15.32
CA PRO A 36 -20.03 -7.56 -16.02
C PRO A 36 -19.76 -7.62 -17.53
N ARG A 37 -20.15 -8.75 -18.16
CA ARG A 37 -19.95 -9.02 -19.59
C ARG A 37 -21.25 -9.42 -20.30
N GLY A 38 -22.36 -9.53 -19.58
CA GLY A 38 -23.65 -9.89 -20.18
C GLY A 38 -24.11 -8.86 -21.21
N ILE A 39 -24.78 -9.33 -22.28
CA ILE A 39 -25.27 -8.49 -23.37
C ILE A 39 -26.28 -7.43 -22.90
N ASP A 40 -27.15 -7.78 -21.99
CA ASP A 40 -28.22 -6.90 -21.47
C ASP A 40 -27.93 -6.37 -20.04
N SER A 41 -26.68 -6.49 -19.58
CA SER A 41 -26.33 -6.01 -18.24
C SER A 41 -26.42 -4.49 -18.14
N PRO A 42 -27.32 -3.94 -17.32
CA PRO A 42 -27.47 -2.48 -17.16
C PRO A 42 -26.23 -1.86 -16.48
N VAL A 43 -25.51 -2.62 -15.65
CA VAL A 43 -24.25 -2.16 -15.04
C VAL A 43 -23.18 -2.03 -16.11
N ARG A 44 -23.04 -3.01 -17.03
CA ARG A 44 -22.10 -2.93 -18.16
C ARG A 44 -22.42 -1.73 -19.07
N ARG A 45 -23.70 -1.49 -19.32
CA ARG A 45 -24.20 -0.37 -20.15
C ARG A 45 -24.13 0.98 -19.44
N ARG A 46 -23.78 1.02 -18.15
CA ARG A 46 -23.61 2.22 -17.33
C ARG A 46 -24.88 3.07 -17.20
N TYR A 47 -26.02 2.44 -16.97
CA TYR A 47 -27.25 3.17 -16.66
C TYR A 47 -27.13 3.94 -15.35
N LYS A 48 -27.73 5.12 -15.27
CA LYS A 48 -27.61 6.06 -14.13
C LYS A 48 -27.98 5.45 -12.77
N GLY A 49 -29.03 4.64 -12.69
CA GLY A 49 -29.51 4.01 -11.46
C GLY A 49 -28.70 2.80 -11.00
N GLN A 50 -27.66 2.40 -11.73
CA GLN A 50 -26.89 1.18 -11.46
C GLN A 50 -25.58 1.45 -10.74
N LYS A 51 -24.97 0.38 -10.20
CA LYS A 51 -23.67 0.44 -9.53
C LYS A 51 -22.60 0.99 -10.46
N ALA A 52 -21.77 1.89 -9.93
CA ALA A 52 -20.63 2.42 -10.67
C ALA A 52 -19.57 1.34 -10.88
N MET A 53 -18.99 1.29 -12.07
CA MET A 53 -17.84 0.44 -12.39
C MET A 53 -16.53 1.17 -12.15
N PRO A 54 -15.46 0.46 -11.73
CA PRO A 54 -14.12 1.03 -11.63
C PRO A 54 -13.67 1.64 -12.97
N ASN A 55 -13.10 2.83 -12.91
CA ASN A 55 -12.48 3.48 -14.05
C ASN A 55 -11.26 4.30 -13.62
N LYS A 56 -10.50 4.82 -14.57
CA LYS A 56 -9.28 5.61 -14.32
C LYS A 56 -9.54 6.88 -13.50
N GLY A 57 -10.72 7.46 -13.58
CA GLY A 57 -11.12 8.67 -12.85
C GLY A 57 -11.12 8.51 -11.32
N TYR A 58 -11.28 7.28 -10.81
CA TYR A 58 -11.19 6.98 -9.38
C TYR A 58 -9.76 6.85 -8.85
N GLY A 59 -8.75 6.87 -9.71
CA GLY A 59 -7.35 6.80 -9.28
C GLY A 59 -6.95 7.99 -8.41
N SER A 60 -6.08 7.73 -7.42
CA SER A 60 -5.52 8.78 -6.58
C SER A 60 -4.58 9.70 -7.37
N ASP A 61 -4.39 10.93 -6.88
CA ASP A 61 -3.41 11.87 -7.44
C ASP A 61 -2.03 11.20 -7.51
N ARG A 62 -1.37 11.34 -8.65
CA ARG A 62 -0.04 10.75 -8.92
C ARG A 62 1.01 11.15 -7.87
N THR A 63 0.93 12.35 -7.34
CA THR A 63 1.87 12.87 -6.34
C THR A 63 1.70 12.19 -4.98
N THR A 64 0.47 11.85 -4.60
CA THR A 64 0.14 11.25 -3.30
C THR A 64 -0.15 9.75 -3.37
N LYS A 65 -0.08 9.16 -4.58
CA LYS A 65 -0.32 7.73 -4.77
C LYS A 65 0.71 6.89 -4.02
N PHE A 66 0.26 5.83 -3.35
CA PHE A 66 1.05 4.92 -2.52
C PHE A 66 1.65 5.52 -1.24
N ILE A 67 1.30 6.74 -0.87
CA ILE A 67 1.70 7.30 0.42
C ILE A 67 0.79 6.69 1.51
N ASN A 68 1.43 6.12 2.53
CA ASN A 68 0.74 5.57 3.70
C ASN A 68 0.36 6.70 4.69
N PRO A 69 -0.51 6.43 5.70
CA PRO A 69 -0.86 7.41 6.72
C PRO A 69 0.35 7.97 7.48
N SER A 70 1.46 7.22 7.54
CA SER A 70 2.73 7.68 8.13
C SER A 70 3.44 8.77 7.29
N GLY A 71 2.96 9.08 6.08
CA GLY A 71 3.54 10.03 5.15
C GLY A 71 4.66 9.47 4.26
N PHE A 72 5.00 8.19 4.40
CA PHE A 72 6.04 7.54 3.59
C PHE A 72 5.44 6.58 2.57
N LYS A 73 6.17 6.36 1.48
CA LYS A 73 5.97 5.20 0.60
C LYS A 73 6.79 4.04 1.12
N HIS A 74 6.28 2.81 1.02
CA HIS A 74 7.00 1.62 1.45
C HIS A 74 7.97 1.15 0.36
N PHE A 75 9.18 0.76 0.79
CA PHE A 75 10.19 0.14 -0.04
C PHE A 75 10.61 -1.20 0.59
N PRO A 76 10.50 -2.34 -0.13
CA PRO A 76 10.90 -3.63 0.40
C PRO A 76 12.42 -3.71 0.55
N VAL A 77 12.89 -4.20 1.70
CA VAL A 77 14.31 -4.37 2.03
C VAL A 77 14.57 -5.84 2.30
N ASN A 78 15.44 -6.45 1.50
CA ASN A 78 15.83 -7.86 1.66
C ASN A 78 17.23 -7.99 2.27
N ASN A 79 18.11 -7.02 2.03
CA ASN A 79 19.50 -7.01 2.49
C ASN A 79 19.94 -5.59 2.88
N VAL A 80 21.16 -5.50 3.41
CA VAL A 80 21.74 -4.20 3.82
C VAL A 80 21.99 -3.28 2.63
N GLN A 81 22.29 -3.84 1.45
CA GLN A 81 22.57 -3.04 0.25
C GLN A 81 21.34 -2.26 -0.23
N ASP A 82 20.14 -2.80 -0.08
CA ASP A 82 18.89 -2.12 -0.46
C ASP A 82 18.68 -0.80 0.30
N LEU A 83 19.27 -0.64 1.49
CA LEU A 83 19.18 0.59 2.27
C LEU A 83 19.93 1.75 1.63
N TYR A 84 21.00 1.50 0.90
CA TYR A 84 21.76 2.57 0.23
C TYR A 84 20.94 3.26 -0.86
N MET A 85 19.99 2.56 -1.48
CA MET A 85 19.05 3.17 -2.43
C MET A 85 18.13 4.20 -1.76
N LEU A 86 17.92 4.08 -0.45
CA LEU A 86 17.06 5.00 0.32
C LEU A 86 17.81 6.19 0.90
N LEU A 87 19.15 6.20 0.84
CA LEU A 87 19.97 7.24 1.47
C LEU A 87 19.57 8.65 1.07
N MET A 88 19.37 8.92 -0.22
CA MET A 88 18.96 10.23 -0.74
C MET A 88 17.45 10.46 -0.72
N GLN A 89 16.67 9.46 -0.34
CA GLN A 89 15.20 9.51 -0.38
C GLN A 89 14.57 9.12 0.97
N ASN A 90 15.34 9.22 2.05
CA ASN A 90 14.92 8.82 3.39
C ASN A 90 13.71 9.59 3.95
N ARG A 91 13.37 10.76 3.37
CA ARG A 91 12.16 11.54 3.70
C ARG A 91 10.94 11.20 2.86
N LYS A 92 11.08 10.39 1.80
CA LYS A 92 9.99 9.96 0.92
C LYS A 92 9.61 8.50 1.13
N TYR A 93 10.60 7.65 1.40
CA TYR A 93 10.42 6.21 1.54
C TYR A 93 10.78 5.75 2.95
N ALA A 94 10.05 4.75 3.43
CA ALA A 94 10.39 3.97 4.62
C ALA A 94 10.63 2.52 4.21
N GLY A 95 11.69 1.92 4.75
CA GLY A 95 12.02 0.51 4.50
C GLY A 95 11.07 -0.43 5.22
N VAL A 96 10.67 -1.50 4.54
CA VAL A 96 9.93 -2.62 5.11
C VAL A 96 10.76 -3.88 4.91
N ILE A 97 11.25 -4.45 5.99
CA ILE A 97 12.05 -5.67 5.93
C ILE A 97 11.13 -6.82 5.51
N SER A 98 11.55 -7.56 4.48
CA SER A 98 10.78 -8.68 3.94
C SER A 98 10.57 -9.78 4.98
N HIS A 99 9.44 -10.47 4.90
CA HIS A 99 9.05 -11.52 5.82
C HIS A 99 10.08 -12.68 5.90
N THR A 100 10.70 -13.01 4.77
CA THR A 100 11.67 -14.12 4.65
C THR A 100 13.02 -13.85 5.32
N VAL A 101 13.35 -12.58 5.63
CA VAL A 101 14.64 -12.21 6.25
C VAL A 101 14.69 -12.72 7.69
N GLY A 102 15.76 -13.48 8.01
CA GLY A 102 15.99 -14.05 9.34
C GLY A 102 16.47 -13.03 10.38
N ALA A 103 16.43 -13.37 11.67
CA ALA A 103 16.74 -12.48 12.78
C ALA A 103 18.16 -11.89 12.73
N LYS A 104 19.17 -12.69 12.34
CA LYS A 104 20.58 -12.23 12.22
C LYS A 104 20.68 -11.07 11.20
N SER A 105 20.15 -11.26 10.01
CA SER A 105 20.17 -10.25 8.95
C SER A 105 19.31 -9.04 9.31
N ARG A 106 18.17 -9.22 10.01
CA ARG A 106 17.34 -8.12 10.52
C ARG A 106 18.11 -7.21 11.46
N LYS A 107 18.90 -7.77 12.40
CA LYS A 107 19.75 -6.98 13.30
C LYS A 107 20.74 -6.10 12.53
N ALA A 108 21.38 -6.66 11.51
CA ALA A 108 22.31 -5.92 10.66
C ALA A 108 21.62 -4.80 9.88
N ILE A 109 20.44 -5.07 9.29
CA ILE A 109 19.62 -4.09 8.57
C ILE A 109 19.18 -2.96 9.48
N VAL A 110 18.68 -3.27 10.69
CA VAL A 110 18.22 -2.26 11.67
C VAL A 110 19.38 -1.35 12.09
N ARG A 111 20.56 -1.93 12.42
CA ARG A 111 21.75 -1.14 12.78
C ARG A 111 22.14 -0.19 11.64
N LYS A 112 22.22 -0.71 10.41
CA LYS A 112 22.59 0.11 9.26
C LYS A 112 21.55 1.18 8.92
N ALA A 113 20.27 0.88 9.06
CA ALA A 113 19.21 1.86 8.87
C ALA A 113 19.26 3.03 9.89
N GLN A 114 19.70 2.75 11.14
CA GLN A 114 19.95 3.79 12.14
C GLN A 114 21.15 4.69 11.74
N GLU A 115 22.24 4.09 11.25
CA GLU A 115 23.41 4.84 10.78
C GLU A 115 23.08 5.76 9.59
N LEU A 116 22.23 5.29 8.66
CA LEU A 116 21.82 6.02 7.47
C LEU A 116 20.59 6.94 7.69
N ASP A 117 20.06 7.01 8.90
CA ASP A 117 18.83 7.72 9.25
C ASP A 117 17.65 7.35 8.35
N VAL A 118 17.49 6.06 8.04
CA VAL A 118 16.38 5.51 7.26
C VAL A 118 15.32 4.94 8.20
N ARG A 119 14.07 5.37 8.06
CA ARG A 119 12.96 4.84 8.84
C ARG A 119 12.60 3.43 8.39
N LEU A 120 12.56 2.49 9.35
CA LEU A 120 12.00 1.15 9.17
C LEU A 120 10.61 1.04 9.79
N VAL A 121 9.65 0.45 9.07
CA VAL A 121 8.27 0.26 9.54
C VAL A 121 8.19 -0.89 10.54
N ASN A 122 8.90 -1.99 10.27
CA ASN A 122 8.88 -3.22 11.04
C ASN A 122 10.26 -3.59 11.64
N GLY A 123 11.04 -2.59 12.06
CA GLY A 123 12.38 -2.79 12.61
C GLY A 123 12.43 -3.70 13.84
N ASN A 124 11.37 -3.71 14.66
CA ASN A 124 11.29 -4.54 15.87
C ASN A 124 10.77 -5.96 15.64
N ALA A 125 10.29 -6.28 14.42
CA ALA A 125 9.73 -7.59 14.11
C ALA A 125 10.78 -8.70 14.15
N LYS A 126 10.42 -9.87 14.71
CA LYS A 126 11.30 -11.06 14.85
C LYS A 126 12.59 -10.82 15.64
N LEU A 127 12.70 -9.75 16.40
CA LEU A 127 13.79 -9.54 17.36
C LEU A 127 13.25 -9.89 18.76
N ARG A 128 13.89 -10.85 19.43
CA ARG A 128 13.61 -11.12 20.85
C ARG A 128 14.20 -9.97 21.68
N LYS A 129 13.39 -9.39 22.56
CA LYS A 129 13.92 -8.57 23.65
C LYS A 129 14.62 -9.53 24.60
N LEU A 130 15.86 -9.24 24.98
CA LEU A 130 16.47 -9.82 26.16
C LEU A 130 15.77 -9.15 27.33
N GLU A 131 15.02 -9.90 28.13
CA GLU A 131 14.50 -9.50 29.43
C GLU A 131 15.64 -9.35 30.40
#